data_8b18d0feb6572f90347d42a94fa5f662
#
_entry.id   8b18d0feb6572f90347d42a94fa5f662
#
_cell.length_a   1.000
_cell.length_b   1.000
_cell.length_c   1.000
_cell.angle_alpha   90.00
_cell.angle_beta   90.00
_cell.angle_gamma   90.00
#
_symmetry.space_group_name_H-M   'P 1'
#
loop_
_entity.id
_entity.type
_entity.pdbx_description
1 polymer ?
#
loop_
_entity_poly.entity_id
_entity_poly.type
_entity_poly.pdbx_seq_one_letter_code
_entity_poly.pdbx_strand_id
1 'polypeptide(L)'
;GIVVTLPVPTSGSVSKLRMDGFLDTMAEIDQNWVLKEYATAFTREDGLADFADILVSNPQIDAVYSLDDETSIGVLQAIMEAGRTDIKVITGGGGCQEYFNMMPDYPDMWVQSALYSPAMVKEAVKMAVDILNGEEVESPMVIPTSLVDKDNYEDYLDANSPY
;
A
#
# COMPACT_ATOMS: atom_id res chain seq x y z
N GLY A 1 16.42 -12.75 1.11
CA GLY A 1 15.38 -12.23 2.00
C GLY A 1 14.02 -12.87 1.74
N ILE A 2 13.12 -12.80 2.71
CA ILE A 2 11.74 -13.30 2.60
C ILE A 2 10.81 -12.10 2.51
N VAL A 3 10.04 -12.03 1.42
CA VAL A 3 9.01 -11.02 1.22
C VAL A 3 7.64 -11.69 1.27
N VAL A 4 6.79 -11.22 2.15
CA VAL A 4 5.37 -11.59 2.17
C VAL A 4 4.60 -10.61 1.31
N THR A 5 3.78 -11.11 0.40
CA THR A 5 2.87 -10.30 -0.41
C THR A 5 1.42 -10.58 0.01
N LEU A 6 0.62 -9.52 0.07
CA LEU A 6 -0.76 -9.55 0.54
C LEU A 6 -1.73 -9.12 -0.58
N PRO A 7 -1.95 -9.96 -1.62
CA PRO A 7 -2.95 -9.67 -2.65
C PRO A 7 -4.36 -9.70 -2.08
N VAL A 8 -5.26 -8.91 -2.70
CA VAL A 8 -6.68 -8.86 -2.39
C VAL A 8 -7.50 -9.33 -3.59
N PRO A 9 -7.71 -10.64 -3.75
CA PRO A 9 -8.32 -11.23 -4.95
C PRO A 9 -9.71 -10.68 -5.26
N THR A 10 -10.47 -10.31 -4.24
CA THR A 10 -11.82 -9.75 -4.37
C THR A 10 -11.86 -8.37 -5.03
N SER A 11 -10.71 -7.66 -5.10
CA SER A 11 -10.61 -6.35 -5.73
C SER A 11 -10.34 -6.39 -7.24
N GLY A 12 -10.26 -7.59 -7.83
CA GLY A 12 -10.12 -7.80 -9.26
C GLY A 12 -8.87 -7.13 -9.86
N SER A 13 -9.06 -6.21 -10.80
CA SER A 13 -7.96 -5.55 -11.52
C SER A 13 -7.03 -4.71 -10.61
N VAL A 14 -7.53 -4.17 -9.51
CA VAL A 14 -6.73 -3.35 -8.59
C VAL A 14 -5.60 -4.19 -7.99
N SER A 15 -5.95 -5.34 -7.39
CA SER A 15 -4.94 -6.25 -6.84
C SER A 15 -4.00 -6.76 -7.93
N LYS A 16 -4.57 -7.19 -9.07
CA LYS A 16 -3.75 -7.71 -10.16
C LYS A 16 -2.70 -6.71 -10.64
N LEU A 17 -3.09 -5.48 -10.96
CA LEU A 17 -2.16 -4.49 -11.49
C LEU A 17 -1.06 -4.10 -10.48
N ARG A 18 -1.40 -4.00 -9.19
CA ARG A 18 -0.42 -3.72 -8.14
C ARG A 18 0.55 -4.87 -7.96
N MET A 19 0.05 -6.12 -7.96
CA MET A 19 0.90 -7.31 -7.87
C MET A 19 1.77 -7.48 -9.11
N ASP A 20 1.23 -7.28 -10.33
CA ASP A 20 2.00 -7.37 -11.57
C ASP A 20 3.18 -6.36 -11.53
N GLY A 21 2.92 -5.09 -11.19
CA GLY A 21 3.97 -4.07 -11.12
C GLY A 21 5.05 -4.40 -10.08
N PHE A 22 4.67 -4.97 -8.93
CA PHE A 22 5.63 -5.44 -7.94
C PHE A 22 6.48 -6.60 -8.48
N LEU A 23 5.84 -7.62 -9.06
CA LEU A 23 6.53 -8.81 -9.55
C LEU A 23 7.45 -8.48 -10.73
N ASP A 24 7.03 -7.61 -11.65
CA ASP A 24 7.85 -7.14 -12.76
C ASP A 24 9.10 -6.42 -12.25
N THR A 25 8.94 -5.51 -11.27
CA THR A 25 10.08 -4.82 -10.63
C THR A 25 11.00 -5.79 -9.91
N MET A 26 10.46 -6.75 -9.16
CA MET A 26 11.25 -7.77 -8.47
C MET A 26 12.04 -8.66 -9.44
N ALA A 27 11.49 -8.93 -10.63
CA ALA A 27 12.18 -9.69 -11.67
C ALA A 27 13.37 -8.95 -12.28
N GLU A 28 13.34 -7.62 -12.28
CA GLU A 28 14.45 -6.77 -12.76
C GLU A 28 15.60 -6.66 -11.73
N ILE A 29 15.29 -6.92 -10.46
CA ILE A 29 16.27 -6.86 -9.38
C ILE A 29 16.94 -8.23 -9.28
N ASP A 30 18.24 -8.31 -9.68
CA ASP A 30 19.03 -9.56 -9.60
C ASP A 30 19.39 -9.91 -8.14
N GLN A 31 18.38 -10.35 -7.38
CA GLN A 31 18.51 -10.74 -5.97
C GLN A 31 17.70 -12.01 -5.67
N ASN A 32 18.22 -12.82 -4.75
CA ASN A 32 17.58 -14.06 -4.30
C ASN A 32 16.52 -13.76 -3.23
N TRP A 33 15.33 -13.31 -3.65
CA TRP A 33 14.17 -13.16 -2.79
C TRP A 33 13.29 -14.40 -2.80
N VAL A 34 12.78 -14.77 -1.64
CA VAL A 34 11.73 -15.79 -1.49
C VAL A 34 10.41 -15.04 -1.30
N LEU A 35 9.53 -15.14 -2.28
CA LEU A 35 8.21 -14.54 -2.22
C LEU A 35 7.21 -15.52 -1.62
N LYS A 36 6.43 -15.08 -0.63
CA LYS A 36 5.35 -15.84 0.00
C LYS A 36 4.07 -15.04 -0.09
N GLU A 37 3.10 -15.58 -0.82
CA GLU A 37 1.82 -14.93 -1.07
C GLU A 37 0.73 -15.44 -0.14
N TYR A 38 0.01 -14.51 0.49
CA TYR A 38 -1.13 -14.78 1.36
C TYR A 38 -2.26 -13.80 1.02
N ALA A 39 -3.40 -14.32 0.60
CA ALA A 39 -4.56 -13.49 0.28
C ALA A 39 -5.14 -12.85 1.55
N THR A 40 -5.59 -11.61 1.43
CA THR A 40 -6.27 -10.85 2.50
C THR A 40 -7.41 -10.00 1.90
N ALA A 41 -7.93 -9.03 2.67
CA ALA A 41 -8.89 -8.05 2.22
C ALA A 41 -8.39 -6.60 2.51
N PHE A 42 -9.08 -5.59 1.94
CA PHE A 42 -8.76 -4.18 2.17
C PHE A 42 -9.37 -3.65 3.49
N THR A 43 -9.14 -4.35 4.59
CA THR A 43 -9.58 -3.92 5.91
C THR A 43 -8.49 -4.10 6.96
N ARG A 44 -8.54 -3.31 8.03
CA ARG A 44 -7.61 -3.42 9.18
C ARG A 44 -7.80 -4.74 9.91
N GLU A 45 -9.05 -5.14 10.08
CA GLU A 45 -9.41 -6.36 10.79
C GLU A 45 -8.85 -7.59 10.10
N ASP A 46 -9.00 -7.67 8.77
CA ASP A 46 -8.45 -8.78 8.00
C ASP A 46 -6.91 -8.71 7.97
N GLY A 47 -6.33 -7.52 7.77
CA GLY A 47 -4.88 -7.31 7.84
C GLY A 47 -4.28 -7.76 9.17
N LEU A 48 -4.93 -7.43 10.30
CA LEU A 48 -4.50 -7.85 11.63
C LEU A 48 -4.62 -9.37 11.80
N ALA A 49 -5.78 -9.94 11.50
CA ALA A 49 -6.07 -11.35 11.75
C ALA A 49 -5.21 -12.26 10.85
N ASP A 50 -5.21 -11.98 9.55
CA ASP A 50 -4.44 -12.79 8.59
C ASP A 50 -2.95 -12.70 8.87
N PHE A 51 -2.44 -11.49 9.18
CA PHE A 51 -1.02 -11.32 9.41
C PHE A 51 -0.56 -11.93 10.74
N ALA A 52 -1.40 -11.96 11.77
CA ALA A 52 -1.10 -12.69 13.00
C ALA A 52 -0.85 -14.18 12.73
N ASP A 53 -1.67 -14.81 11.88
CA ASP A 53 -1.49 -16.21 11.47
C ASP A 53 -0.25 -16.40 10.59
N ILE A 54 0.05 -15.43 9.70
CA ILE A 54 1.25 -15.43 8.87
C ILE A 54 2.51 -15.36 9.73
N LEU A 55 2.52 -14.55 10.78
CA LEU A 55 3.66 -14.44 11.72
C LEU A 55 3.94 -15.75 12.43
N VAL A 56 2.91 -16.50 12.82
CA VAL A 56 3.06 -17.83 13.44
C VAL A 56 3.72 -18.82 12.49
N SER A 57 3.33 -18.77 11.21
CA SER A 57 3.78 -19.70 10.17
C SER A 57 5.16 -19.33 9.60
N ASN A 58 5.63 -18.11 9.84
CA ASN A 58 6.86 -17.57 9.26
C ASN A 58 7.75 -16.97 10.37
N PRO A 59 8.72 -17.74 10.87
CA PRO A 59 9.61 -17.29 11.95
C PRO A 59 10.53 -16.13 11.54
N GLN A 60 10.68 -15.88 10.24
CA GLN A 60 11.39 -14.73 9.69
C GLN A 60 10.65 -14.17 8.49
N ILE A 61 10.52 -12.85 8.43
CA ILE A 61 10.02 -12.06 7.32
C ILE A 61 10.88 -10.80 7.24
N ASP A 62 11.42 -10.47 6.09
CA ASP A 62 12.26 -9.28 5.92
C ASP A 62 11.46 -8.08 5.41
N ALA A 63 10.44 -8.32 4.58
CA ALA A 63 9.59 -7.27 4.06
C ALA A 63 8.14 -7.74 3.83
N VAL A 64 7.22 -6.80 3.86
CA VAL A 64 5.80 -7.01 3.56
C VAL A 64 5.39 -6.09 2.42
N TYR A 65 4.91 -6.66 1.33
CA TYR A 65 4.25 -5.93 0.25
C TYR A 65 2.74 -6.00 0.46
N SER A 66 2.21 -5.00 1.13
CA SER A 66 0.78 -4.77 1.28
C SER A 66 0.29 -3.78 0.23
N LEU A 67 -0.94 -3.96 -0.23
CA LEU A 67 -1.48 -3.19 -1.35
C LEU A 67 -2.14 -1.87 -0.94
N ASP A 68 -2.51 -1.71 0.33
CA ASP A 68 -3.18 -0.50 0.81
C ASP A 68 -2.87 -0.18 2.27
N ASP A 69 -3.18 1.07 2.66
CA ASP A 69 -2.85 1.59 3.98
C ASP A 69 -3.71 0.96 5.10
N GLU A 70 -4.99 0.68 4.85
CA GLU A 70 -5.87 0.09 5.86
C GLU A 70 -5.41 -1.32 6.27
N THR A 71 -5.14 -2.18 5.29
CA THR A 71 -4.53 -3.49 5.55
C THR A 71 -3.20 -3.33 6.29
N SER A 72 -2.36 -2.37 5.87
CA SER A 72 -1.03 -2.15 6.45
C SER A 72 -1.09 -1.69 7.90
N ILE A 73 -2.08 -0.90 8.30
CA ILE A 73 -2.32 -0.54 9.70
C ILE A 73 -2.59 -1.81 10.53
N GLY A 74 -3.42 -2.72 10.03
CA GLY A 74 -3.67 -4.00 10.69
C GLY A 74 -2.41 -4.87 10.80
N VAL A 75 -1.63 -4.93 9.72
CA VAL A 75 -0.35 -5.65 9.68
C VAL A 75 0.65 -5.08 10.70
N LEU A 76 0.79 -3.75 10.78
CA LEU A 76 1.66 -3.11 11.76
C LEU A 76 1.24 -3.43 13.20
N GLN A 77 -0.07 -3.45 13.46
CA GLN A 77 -0.57 -3.86 14.77
C GLN A 77 -0.22 -5.31 15.08
N ALA A 78 -0.38 -6.24 14.13
CA ALA A 78 0.01 -7.65 14.33
C ALA A 78 1.51 -7.80 14.61
N ILE A 79 2.36 -7.07 13.90
CA ILE A 79 3.82 -7.05 14.09
C ILE A 79 4.16 -6.59 15.52
N MET A 80 3.53 -5.51 15.97
CA MET A 80 3.74 -4.94 17.30
C MET A 80 3.27 -5.90 18.40
N GLU A 81 2.09 -6.48 18.28
CA GLU A 81 1.51 -7.41 19.26
C GLU A 81 2.36 -8.70 19.39
N ALA A 82 2.94 -9.16 18.27
CA ALA A 82 3.84 -10.30 18.25
C ALA A 82 5.27 -9.97 18.71
N GLY A 83 5.60 -8.69 18.91
CA GLY A 83 6.95 -8.25 19.30
C GLY A 83 8.01 -8.54 18.25
N ARG A 84 7.64 -8.58 16.95
CA ARG A 84 8.55 -8.90 15.84
C ARG A 84 9.42 -7.69 15.48
N THR A 85 10.69 -7.94 15.23
CA THR A 85 11.70 -6.90 14.89
C THR A 85 12.52 -7.22 13.65
N ASP A 86 12.24 -8.34 13.03
CA ASP A 86 12.92 -8.81 11.82
C ASP A 86 12.41 -8.11 10.54
N ILE A 87 11.15 -7.66 10.51
CA ILE A 87 10.53 -7.01 9.37
C ILE A 87 11.07 -5.58 9.25
N LYS A 88 11.65 -5.26 8.08
CA LYS A 88 12.35 -3.98 7.84
C LYS A 88 11.61 -3.05 6.90
N VAL A 89 10.67 -3.57 6.12
CA VAL A 89 9.91 -2.78 5.15
C VAL A 89 8.45 -3.22 5.14
N ILE A 90 7.55 -2.26 5.13
CA ILE A 90 6.14 -2.48 4.81
C ILE A 90 5.66 -1.41 3.82
N THR A 91 4.94 -1.83 2.80
CA THR A 91 4.30 -0.92 1.86
C THR A 91 2.82 -0.74 2.20
N GLY A 92 2.24 0.31 1.68
CA GLY A 92 0.81 0.60 1.67
C GLY A 92 0.44 1.32 0.38
N GLY A 93 -0.77 1.81 0.31
CA GLY A 93 -1.25 2.61 -0.81
C GLY A 93 -2.61 3.21 -0.51
N GLY A 94 -2.81 4.44 -0.96
CA GLY A 94 -4.05 5.16 -0.76
C GLY A 94 -3.83 6.60 -0.34
N GLY A 95 -3.12 6.83 0.74
CA GLY A 95 -2.90 8.15 1.30
C GLY A 95 -3.67 8.39 2.60
N CYS A 96 -3.83 7.33 3.41
CA CYS A 96 -4.51 7.41 4.69
C CYS A 96 -3.70 8.26 5.67
N GLN A 97 -4.31 9.32 6.20
CA GLN A 97 -3.68 10.26 7.12
C GLN A 97 -3.24 9.57 8.43
N GLU A 98 -3.99 8.59 8.90
CA GLU A 98 -3.60 7.81 10.08
C GLU A 98 -2.32 7.01 9.81
N TYR A 99 -2.22 6.37 8.64
CA TYR A 99 -1.02 5.64 8.27
C TYR A 99 0.21 6.54 8.18
N PHE A 100 0.04 7.76 7.63
CA PHE A 100 1.13 8.74 7.61
C PHE A 100 1.57 9.15 9.02
N ASN A 101 0.63 9.43 9.90
CA ASN A 101 0.92 9.79 11.29
C ASN A 101 1.59 8.66 12.08
N MET A 102 1.43 7.40 11.67
CA MET A 102 2.08 6.25 12.30
C MET A 102 3.54 6.06 11.88
N MET A 103 3.96 6.57 10.71
CA MET A 103 5.31 6.31 10.17
C MET A 103 6.45 6.64 11.14
N PRO A 104 6.42 7.76 11.89
CA PRO A 104 7.47 8.07 12.88
C PRO A 104 7.56 7.09 14.05
N ASP A 105 6.50 6.34 14.34
CA ASP A 105 6.46 5.39 15.45
C ASP A 105 7.26 4.11 15.16
N TYR A 106 7.70 3.93 13.90
CA TYR A 106 8.44 2.76 13.44
C TYR A 106 9.85 3.12 12.94
N PRO A 107 10.76 3.64 13.82
CA PRO A 107 12.07 4.16 13.40
C PRO A 107 12.99 3.08 12.78
N ASP A 108 12.80 1.82 13.16
CA ASP A 108 13.62 0.68 12.70
C ASP A 108 13.01 -0.05 11.49
N MET A 109 11.86 0.43 11.00
CA MET A 109 11.14 -0.13 9.86
C MET A 109 10.87 0.97 8.83
N TRP A 110 11.06 0.67 7.55
CA TRP A 110 10.66 1.55 6.46
C TRP A 110 9.18 1.33 6.15
N VAL A 111 8.35 2.29 6.58
CA VAL A 111 6.91 2.32 6.31
C VAL A 111 6.65 3.30 5.18
N GLN A 112 5.94 2.88 4.13
CA GLN A 112 5.65 3.75 2.99
C GLN A 112 4.26 3.51 2.41
N SER A 113 3.70 4.53 1.79
CA SER A 113 2.44 4.48 1.05
C SER A 113 2.63 4.98 -0.39
N ALA A 114 2.07 4.26 -1.36
CA ALA A 114 1.93 4.76 -2.72
C ALA A 114 0.65 5.62 -2.78
N LEU A 115 0.83 6.93 -2.83
CA LEU A 115 -0.28 7.88 -2.77
C LEU A 115 -1.12 7.82 -4.04
N TYR A 116 -2.41 7.57 -3.89
CA TYR A 116 -3.42 7.98 -4.85
C TYR A 116 -4.58 8.62 -4.09
N SER A 117 -4.84 9.88 -4.37
CA SER A 117 -5.86 10.62 -3.63
C SER A 117 -7.27 10.23 -4.09
N PRO A 118 -8.23 9.97 -3.18
CA PRO A 118 -9.64 9.88 -3.55
C PRO A 118 -10.15 11.13 -4.30
N ALA A 119 -9.50 12.26 -4.11
CA ALA A 119 -9.80 13.50 -4.83
C ALA A 119 -9.55 13.42 -6.34
N MET A 120 -8.87 12.39 -6.85
CA MET A 120 -8.70 12.17 -8.30
C MET A 120 -10.04 12.04 -9.04
N VAL A 121 -11.13 11.71 -8.36
CA VAL A 121 -12.48 11.71 -8.93
C VAL A 121 -12.88 13.10 -9.47
N LYS A 122 -12.31 14.18 -8.93
CA LYS A 122 -12.55 15.55 -9.43
C LYS A 122 -12.06 15.71 -10.86
N GLU A 123 -10.93 15.13 -11.20
CA GLU A 123 -10.38 15.14 -12.56
C GLU A 123 -11.27 14.33 -13.51
N ALA A 124 -11.78 13.19 -13.06
CA ALA A 124 -12.73 12.40 -13.85
C ALA A 124 -14.04 13.17 -14.12
N VAL A 125 -14.57 13.90 -13.12
CA VAL A 125 -15.77 14.75 -13.30
C VAL A 125 -15.48 15.90 -14.26
N LYS A 126 -14.33 16.57 -14.13
CA LYS A 126 -13.92 17.62 -15.05
C LYS A 126 -13.84 17.10 -16.48
N MET A 127 -13.15 15.98 -16.69
CA MET A 127 -13.04 15.33 -18.00
C MET A 127 -14.41 15.01 -18.59
N ALA A 128 -15.35 14.52 -17.79
CA ALA A 128 -16.71 14.23 -18.23
C ALA A 128 -17.43 15.51 -18.71
N VAL A 129 -17.24 16.64 -18.03
CA VAL A 129 -17.79 17.95 -18.44
C VAL A 129 -17.16 18.42 -19.74
N ASP A 130 -15.84 18.29 -19.89
CA ASP A 130 -15.11 18.68 -21.09
C ASP A 130 -15.61 17.88 -22.31
N ILE A 131 -15.79 16.55 -22.16
CA ILE A 131 -16.38 15.69 -23.20
C ILE A 131 -17.80 16.14 -23.58
N LEU A 132 -18.64 16.46 -22.58
CA LEU A 132 -20.02 16.93 -22.84
C LEU A 132 -20.06 18.29 -23.58
N ASN A 133 -19.04 19.11 -23.39
CA ASN A 133 -18.85 20.37 -24.08
C ASN A 133 -18.24 20.21 -25.49
N GLY A 134 -17.86 18.98 -25.87
CA GLY A 134 -17.26 18.69 -27.17
C GLY A 134 -15.77 18.98 -27.23
N GLU A 135 -15.10 19.10 -26.09
CA GLU A 135 -13.65 19.27 -26.00
C GLU A 135 -12.96 17.94 -26.18
N GLU A 136 -11.75 17.95 -26.76
CA GLU A 136 -10.88 16.78 -26.81
C GLU A 136 -10.23 16.57 -25.45
N VAL A 137 -10.27 15.32 -24.97
CA VAL A 137 -9.63 14.92 -23.71
C VAL A 137 -8.61 13.82 -23.96
N GLU A 138 -7.54 13.82 -23.15
CA GLU A 138 -6.55 12.75 -23.17
C GLU A 138 -7.18 11.44 -22.66
N SER A 139 -6.98 10.33 -23.40
CA SER A 139 -7.48 9.01 -22.98
C SER A 139 -6.46 7.92 -23.37
N PRO A 140 -5.96 7.12 -22.40
CA PRO A 140 -6.27 7.19 -20.97
C PRO A 140 -5.60 8.39 -20.29
N MET A 141 -6.28 9.01 -19.31
CA MET A 141 -5.67 9.97 -18.41
C MET A 141 -4.91 9.22 -17.30
N VAL A 142 -3.62 9.46 -17.18
CA VAL A 142 -2.78 8.86 -16.14
C VAL A 142 -2.44 9.91 -15.09
N ILE A 143 -2.85 9.68 -13.86
CA ILE A 143 -2.49 10.51 -12.71
C ILE A 143 -1.25 9.88 -12.06
N PRO A 144 -0.11 10.61 -11.98
CA PRO A 144 1.10 10.08 -11.38
C PRO A 144 0.90 9.85 -9.89
N THR A 145 1.55 8.81 -9.36
CA THR A 145 1.63 8.55 -7.93
C THR A 145 2.88 9.18 -7.32
N SER A 146 2.84 9.41 -6.00
CA SER A 146 4.00 9.75 -5.18
C SER A 146 4.21 8.68 -4.12
N LEU A 147 5.45 8.47 -3.70
CA LEU A 147 5.74 7.64 -2.54
C LEU A 147 5.84 8.55 -1.32
N VAL A 148 5.08 8.20 -0.30
CA VAL A 148 5.08 8.88 1.00
C VAL A 148 5.71 7.93 2.02
N ASP A 149 6.68 8.42 2.76
CA ASP A 149 7.42 7.69 3.78
C ASP A 149 7.82 8.60 4.94
N LYS A 150 8.59 8.07 5.90
CA LYS A 150 9.01 8.81 7.10
C LYS A 150 9.80 10.09 6.82
N ASP A 151 10.38 10.25 5.64
CA ASP A 151 11.22 11.40 5.30
C ASP A 151 10.41 12.55 4.67
N ASN A 152 9.18 12.29 4.20
CA ASN A 152 8.35 13.29 3.53
C ASN A 152 6.87 13.30 3.96
N TYR A 153 6.42 12.45 4.87
CA TYR A 153 5.01 12.33 5.24
C TYR A 153 4.39 13.65 5.72
N GLU A 154 5.18 14.53 6.36
CA GLU A 154 4.69 15.83 6.88
C GLU A 154 4.16 16.73 5.75
N ASP A 155 4.73 16.63 4.54
CA ASP A 155 4.30 17.40 3.37
C ASP A 155 2.92 16.94 2.84
N TYR A 156 2.46 15.75 3.27
CA TYR A 156 1.21 15.13 2.84
C TYR A 156 0.13 15.10 3.92
N LEU A 157 0.40 15.65 5.11
CA LEU A 157 -0.59 15.74 6.17
C LEU A 157 -1.64 16.80 5.84
N ASP A 158 -2.90 16.43 5.88
CA ASP A 158 -4.06 17.31 5.69
C ASP A 158 -5.11 17.05 6.78
N ALA A 159 -5.19 17.97 7.76
CA ALA A 159 -6.16 17.89 8.85
C ALA A 159 -7.64 17.94 8.38
N ASN A 160 -7.89 18.31 7.13
CA ASN A 160 -9.23 18.34 6.53
C ASN A 160 -9.49 17.14 5.62
N SER A 161 -8.53 16.26 5.44
CA SER A 161 -8.72 15.05 4.66
C SER A 161 -9.72 14.14 5.35
N PRO A 162 -10.72 13.59 4.63
CA PRO A 162 -11.64 12.60 5.19
C PRO A 162 -11.03 11.20 5.27
N TYR A 163 -9.82 11.02 4.77
CA TYR A 163 -9.15 9.72 4.66
C TYR A 163 -7.69 9.81 5.06
#